data_896a1f688dbeacdd6c5227688cf4b0d6
#
_entry.id   896a1f688dbeacdd6c5227688cf4b0d6
#
_cell.length_a   1.000
_cell.length_b   1.000
_cell.length_c   1.000
_cell.angle_alpha   90.00
_cell.angle_beta   90.00
_cell.angle_gamma   90.00
#
_symmetry.space_group_name_H-M   'P 1'
#
loop_
_entity.id
_entity.type
_entity.pdbx_description
1 polymer ?
#
loop_
_entity_poly.entity_id
_entity_poly.type
_entity_poly.pdbx_seq_one_letter_code
_entity_poly.pdbx_strand_id
1 'polypeptide(L)'
;METSRKETIECNIQFYQILNSDKRITVMQGGSRSGKTFAIVQHLIYLLTTREKRLVITIARKTLPALKGSVFRDFMEIADNVGITYFAEINKAEMTFKYKNHLVEFISLDNEMKVRGRKRTHCFLNEANEFYLEDFNQLSLRTTEKMILDFNPSDVIHWIYSDICTRDDCDTYITTFEDNAFLDPEIKKEILRMKERDADRWRVYGLGERATFKEGQIFDNWKWIDYNEFVDKDSSEVAYGLDWGYSNDPTGIVEVRRKNDKLYVHELLYKKGLTNQDIFNEIKNLGLEEELFICDSAEPKSLEDMKRLGLYCKPSIKGAGSVMNGIQIIKEYDVFASKQSKNLLQEYQYYIWQSNKDGNTINKIKQNGMDHCQDAFRYAVTTGLARDTNLIIV
;
A
#
# COMPACT_ATOMS: atom_id res chain seq x y z
N MET A 1 -30.31 44.16 -5.97
CA MET A 1 -30.33 43.15 -7.07
C MET A 1 -28.94 42.58 -7.20
N GLU A 2 -28.65 41.50 -6.51
CA GLU A 2 -27.42 40.75 -6.70
C GLU A 2 -27.56 39.94 -8.00
N THR A 3 -26.85 40.35 -9.03
CA THR A 3 -26.65 39.52 -10.20
C THR A 3 -25.81 38.32 -9.80
N SER A 4 -26.47 37.19 -9.58
CA SER A 4 -25.75 35.91 -9.43
C SER A 4 -24.99 35.67 -10.72
N ARG A 5 -23.69 35.91 -10.70
CA ARG A 5 -22.80 35.37 -11.73
C ARG A 5 -22.99 33.85 -11.72
N LYS A 6 -23.59 33.32 -12.75
CA LYS A 6 -23.57 31.89 -13.04
C LYS A 6 -22.12 31.56 -13.44
N GLU A 7 -21.30 31.20 -12.49
CA GLU A 7 -19.98 30.70 -12.81
C GLU A 7 -20.16 29.27 -13.34
N THR A 8 -19.83 29.06 -14.59
CA THR A 8 -19.84 27.73 -15.22
C THR A 8 -18.53 27.06 -14.85
N ILE A 9 -18.57 25.92 -14.16
CA ILE A 9 -17.40 25.10 -13.88
C ILE A 9 -17.32 24.02 -14.94
N GLU A 10 -16.21 24.00 -15.65
CA GLU A 10 -15.92 22.92 -16.59
C GLU A 10 -15.44 21.69 -15.81
N CYS A 11 -15.98 20.52 -16.13
CA CYS A 11 -15.68 19.27 -15.46
C CYS A 11 -15.23 18.20 -16.45
N ASN A 12 -14.28 17.39 -16.04
CA ASN A 12 -13.88 16.17 -16.76
C ASN A 12 -14.97 15.08 -16.67
N ILE A 13 -14.88 14.07 -17.53
CA ILE A 13 -15.83 12.96 -17.58
C ILE A 13 -15.97 12.23 -16.22
N GLN A 14 -14.93 12.18 -15.43
CA GLN A 14 -14.91 11.55 -14.11
C GLN A 14 -15.96 12.17 -13.15
N PHE A 15 -16.18 13.48 -13.23
CA PHE A 15 -17.21 14.15 -12.45
C PHE A 15 -18.59 13.56 -12.75
N TYR A 16 -18.92 13.37 -14.03
CA TYR A 16 -20.21 12.83 -14.47
C TYR A 16 -20.33 11.33 -14.15
N GLN A 17 -19.24 10.58 -14.20
CA GLN A 17 -19.21 9.18 -13.77
C GLN A 17 -19.59 9.04 -12.29
N ILE A 18 -19.04 9.89 -11.41
CA ILE A 18 -19.35 9.90 -9.99
C ILE A 18 -20.79 10.36 -9.74
N LEU A 19 -21.23 11.42 -10.45
CA LEU A 19 -22.58 11.99 -10.32
C LEU A 19 -23.66 11.00 -10.71
N ASN A 20 -23.43 10.20 -11.75
CA ASN A 20 -24.40 9.25 -12.30
C ASN A 20 -24.33 7.86 -11.66
N SER A 21 -23.32 7.58 -10.84
CA SER A 21 -23.22 6.32 -10.10
C SER A 21 -24.18 6.31 -8.92
N ASP A 22 -25.14 5.39 -8.92
CA ASP A 22 -26.10 5.14 -7.84
C ASP A 22 -25.56 4.15 -6.78
N LYS A 23 -24.40 3.55 -7.03
CA LYS A 23 -23.77 2.61 -6.12
C LYS A 23 -23.20 3.32 -4.89
N ARG A 24 -23.16 2.59 -3.78
CA ARG A 24 -22.63 3.08 -2.51
C ARG A 24 -21.12 3.37 -2.58
N ILE A 25 -20.39 2.59 -3.36
CA ILE A 25 -18.94 2.74 -3.53
C ILE A 25 -18.64 3.11 -4.98
N THR A 26 -17.78 4.10 -5.16
CA THR A 26 -17.22 4.45 -6.47
C THR A 26 -15.70 4.41 -6.39
N VAL A 27 -15.10 3.60 -7.22
CA VAL A 27 -13.65 3.44 -7.35
C VAL A 27 -13.18 4.10 -8.64
N MET A 28 -12.30 5.09 -8.50
CA MET A 28 -11.68 5.82 -9.61
C MET A 28 -10.22 5.36 -9.73
N GLN A 29 -10.00 4.27 -10.44
CA GLN A 29 -8.67 3.80 -10.80
C GLN A 29 -8.14 4.62 -11.97
N GLY A 30 -6.86 5.00 -11.97
CA GLY A 30 -6.36 5.69 -13.16
C GLY A 30 -4.90 6.09 -13.12
N GLY A 31 -4.40 6.42 -14.29
CA GLY A 31 -3.05 6.92 -14.46
C GLY A 31 -2.82 8.27 -13.78
N SER A 32 -1.56 8.66 -13.71
CA SER A 32 -1.19 10.00 -13.25
C SER A 32 -1.77 11.07 -14.17
N ARG A 33 -2.21 12.17 -13.55
CA ARG A 33 -2.76 13.33 -14.29
C ARG A 33 -4.05 13.05 -15.07
N SER A 34 -4.76 11.96 -14.76
CA SER A 34 -6.07 11.68 -15.38
C SER A 34 -7.18 12.63 -14.92
N GLY A 35 -6.96 13.44 -13.88
CA GLY A 35 -7.97 14.40 -13.38
C GLY A 35 -8.91 13.81 -12.32
N LYS A 36 -8.76 12.55 -11.93
CA LYS A 36 -9.68 11.85 -11.01
C LYS A 36 -9.87 12.54 -9.66
N THR A 37 -8.78 12.87 -8.95
CA THR A 37 -8.85 13.56 -7.64
C THR A 37 -9.54 14.91 -7.75
N PHE A 38 -9.20 15.69 -8.77
CA PHE A 38 -9.80 17.01 -9.03
C PHE A 38 -11.31 16.89 -9.30
N ALA A 39 -11.73 15.96 -10.13
CA ALA A 39 -13.14 15.71 -10.44
C ALA A 39 -13.94 15.22 -9.20
N ILE A 40 -13.32 14.39 -8.33
CA ILE A 40 -13.94 13.98 -7.07
C ILE A 40 -14.16 15.19 -6.17
N VAL A 41 -13.17 16.05 -6.03
CA VAL A 41 -13.28 17.27 -5.21
C VAL A 41 -14.32 18.22 -5.77
N GLN A 42 -14.38 18.43 -7.10
CA GLN A 42 -15.44 19.18 -7.76
C GLN A 42 -16.82 18.61 -7.43
N HIS A 43 -16.98 17.27 -7.47
CA HIS A 43 -18.24 16.62 -7.12
C HIS A 43 -18.62 16.86 -5.66
N LEU A 44 -17.68 16.77 -4.72
CA LEU A 44 -17.96 17.04 -3.32
C LEU A 44 -18.37 18.50 -3.08
N ILE A 45 -17.72 19.45 -3.75
CA ILE A 45 -18.09 20.89 -3.69
C ILE A 45 -19.45 21.13 -4.35
N TYR A 46 -19.76 20.47 -5.45
CA TYR A 46 -21.09 20.50 -6.07
C TYR A 46 -22.16 20.06 -5.08
N LEU A 47 -21.95 19.00 -4.33
CA LEU A 47 -22.89 18.55 -3.27
C LEU A 47 -23.07 19.60 -2.18
N LEU A 48 -22.02 20.29 -1.73
CA LEU A 48 -22.11 21.36 -0.74
C LEU A 48 -22.97 22.56 -1.21
N THR A 49 -22.98 22.81 -2.50
CA THR A 49 -23.73 23.94 -3.07
C THR A 49 -25.19 23.62 -3.40
N THR A 50 -25.49 22.35 -3.73
CA THR A 50 -26.78 21.92 -4.26
C THR A 50 -27.66 21.16 -3.28
N ARG A 51 -27.10 20.50 -2.27
CA ARG A 51 -27.84 19.72 -1.28
C ARG A 51 -28.37 20.60 -0.16
N GLU A 52 -29.65 20.45 0.20
CA GLU A 52 -30.27 21.11 1.34
C GLU A 52 -30.03 20.36 2.66
N LYS A 53 -30.10 19.02 2.58
CA LYS A 53 -29.86 18.15 3.73
C LYS A 53 -28.39 18.24 4.16
N ARG A 54 -28.18 18.38 5.48
CA ARG A 54 -26.85 18.47 6.08
C ARG A 54 -25.93 17.34 5.60
N LEU A 55 -24.77 17.71 5.10
CA LEU A 55 -23.69 16.82 4.74
C LEU A 55 -22.57 16.86 5.79
N VAL A 56 -22.01 15.70 6.08
CA VAL A 56 -20.74 15.54 6.79
C VAL A 56 -19.85 14.72 5.87
N ILE A 57 -18.89 15.38 5.26
CA ILE A 57 -17.96 14.80 4.29
C ILE A 57 -16.62 14.62 4.97
N THR A 58 -16.05 13.43 4.88
CA THR A 58 -14.68 13.18 5.32
C THR A 58 -13.78 12.91 4.12
N ILE A 59 -12.69 13.65 4.01
CA ILE A 59 -11.63 13.44 3.03
C ILE A 59 -10.42 12.89 3.78
N ALA A 60 -10.00 11.69 3.45
CA ALA A 60 -8.95 10.96 4.15
C ALA A 60 -7.71 10.75 3.26
N ARG A 61 -6.53 10.89 3.86
CA ARG A 61 -5.23 10.52 3.28
C ARG A 61 -4.40 9.75 4.31
N LYS A 62 -3.45 8.93 3.90
CA LYS A 62 -2.66 8.12 4.84
C LYS A 62 -1.86 8.98 5.82
N THR A 63 -1.22 10.06 5.36
CA THR A 63 -0.40 10.95 6.22
C THR A 63 -0.84 12.40 6.16
N LEU A 64 -0.64 13.14 7.25
CA LEU A 64 -1.00 14.57 7.35
C LEU A 64 -0.21 15.45 6.37
N PRO A 65 1.11 15.28 6.16
CA PRO A 65 1.84 16.06 5.14
C PRO A 65 1.29 15.83 3.72
N ALA A 66 0.98 14.59 3.35
CA ALA A 66 0.38 14.28 2.05
C ALA A 66 -1.02 14.89 1.91
N LEU A 67 -1.85 14.82 2.96
CA LEU A 67 -3.17 15.44 2.99
C LEU A 67 -3.11 16.95 2.71
N LYS A 68 -2.24 17.66 3.42
CA LYS A 68 -2.06 19.13 3.28
C LYS A 68 -1.48 19.52 1.92
N GLY A 69 -0.52 18.76 1.42
CA GLY A 69 0.20 19.06 0.18
C GLY A 69 -0.55 18.71 -1.11
N SER A 70 -1.62 17.91 -1.02
CA SER A 70 -2.40 17.46 -2.17
C SER A 70 -3.89 17.84 -2.04
N VAL A 71 -4.75 16.90 -1.69
CA VAL A 71 -6.20 17.02 -1.77
C VAL A 71 -6.80 18.19 -0.97
N PHE A 72 -6.20 18.59 0.15
CA PHE A 72 -6.64 19.76 0.90
C PHE A 72 -6.39 21.05 0.10
N ARG A 73 -5.22 21.18 -0.50
CA ARG A 73 -4.88 22.34 -1.36
C ARG A 73 -5.82 22.39 -2.57
N ASP A 74 -6.04 21.26 -3.25
CA ASP A 74 -6.91 21.16 -4.41
C ASP A 74 -8.37 21.50 -4.03
N PHE A 75 -8.84 21.06 -2.86
CA PHE A 75 -10.17 21.44 -2.34
C PHE A 75 -10.29 22.94 -2.12
N MET A 76 -9.30 23.54 -1.48
CA MET A 76 -9.33 24.99 -1.21
C MET A 76 -9.28 25.82 -2.48
N GLU A 77 -8.49 25.40 -3.47
CA GLU A 77 -8.42 26.06 -4.78
C GLU A 77 -9.77 26.00 -5.51
N ILE A 78 -10.40 24.83 -5.58
CA ILE A 78 -11.68 24.68 -6.24
C ILE A 78 -12.78 25.43 -5.48
N ALA A 79 -12.79 25.37 -4.14
CA ALA A 79 -13.75 26.09 -3.30
C ALA A 79 -13.64 27.61 -3.47
N ASP A 80 -12.42 28.13 -3.64
CA ASP A 80 -12.15 29.54 -3.90
C ASP A 80 -12.63 29.96 -5.29
N ASN A 81 -12.32 29.16 -6.32
CA ASN A 81 -12.78 29.37 -7.69
C ASN A 81 -14.31 29.40 -7.82
N VAL A 82 -15.01 28.62 -6.98
CA VAL A 82 -16.49 28.61 -6.89
C VAL A 82 -17.02 29.75 -6.02
N GLY A 83 -16.16 30.46 -5.31
CA GLY A 83 -16.52 31.58 -4.42
C GLY A 83 -17.16 31.18 -3.11
N ILE A 84 -17.20 29.88 -2.73
CA ILE A 84 -17.80 29.45 -1.46
C ILE A 84 -16.92 29.72 -0.24
N THR A 85 -15.64 29.97 -0.42
CA THR A 85 -14.70 30.31 0.65
C THR A 85 -15.08 31.60 1.38
N TYR A 86 -15.68 32.56 0.71
CA TYR A 86 -16.16 33.82 1.31
C TYR A 86 -17.25 33.61 2.36
N PHE A 87 -18.00 32.52 2.29
CA PHE A 87 -19.11 32.22 3.17
C PHE A 87 -18.82 31.02 4.10
N ALA A 88 -17.59 30.53 4.10
CA ALA A 88 -17.18 29.35 4.84
C ALA A 88 -16.39 29.71 6.10
N GLU A 89 -16.59 28.93 7.16
CA GLU A 89 -15.72 28.92 8.32
C GLU A 89 -14.61 27.87 8.09
N ILE A 90 -13.35 28.33 8.00
CA ILE A 90 -12.20 27.50 7.71
C ILE A 90 -11.31 27.42 8.94
N ASN A 91 -11.13 26.22 9.51
CA ASN A 91 -10.20 25.98 10.62
C ASN A 91 -9.04 25.09 10.14
N LYS A 92 -7.87 25.71 9.87
CA LYS A 92 -6.67 25.01 9.40
C LYS A 92 -5.99 24.16 10.48
N ALA A 93 -6.22 24.47 11.77
CA ALA A 93 -5.69 23.68 12.87
C ALA A 93 -6.49 22.38 13.05
N GLU A 94 -7.80 22.46 13.00
CA GLU A 94 -8.72 21.34 13.09
C GLU A 94 -8.92 20.63 11.74
N MET A 95 -8.37 21.18 10.65
CA MET A 95 -8.53 20.67 9.30
C MET A 95 -10.01 20.50 8.93
N THR A 96 -10.80 21.57 9.11
CA THR A 96 -12.25 21.60 8.82
C THR A 96 -12.66 22.78 7.96
N PHE A 97 -13.69 22.54 7.14
CA PHE A 97 -14.33 23.54 6.29
C PHE A 97 -15.84 23.44 6.49
N LYS A 98 -16.47 24.50 6.99
CA LYS A 98 -17.92 24.57 7.20
C LYS A 98 -18.52 25.57 6.24
N TYR A 99 -19.52 25.13 5.50
CA TYR A 99 -20.27 25.95 4.55
C TYR A 99 -21.76 25.74 4.76
N LYS A 100 -22.51 26.79 5.06
CA LYS A 100 -23.91 26.69 5.49
C LYS A 100 -24.04 25.73 6.67
N ASN A 101 -24.87 24.68 6.52
CA ASN A 101 -25.03 23.62 7.53
C ASN A 101 -24.13 22.40 7.30
N HIS A 102 -23.29 22.41 6.25
CA HIS A 102 -22.41 21.32 5.87
C HIS A 102 -21.05 21.39 6.55
N LEU A 103 -20.44 20.24 6.77
CA LEU A 103 -19.12 20.08 7.34
C LEU A 103 -18.24 19.20 6.44
N VAL A 104 -17.06 19.67 6.09
CA VAL A 104 -15.99 18.87 5.52
C VAL A 104 -14.86 18.73 6.53
N GLU A 105 -14.44 17.51 6.79
CA GLU A 105 -13.33 17.16 7.66
C GLU A 105 -12.22 16.52 6.85
N PHE A 106 -10.98 16.97 7.07
CA PHE A 106 -9.80 16.38 6.45
C PHE A 106 -9.03 15.61 7.51
N ILE A 107 -8.86 14.30 7.32
CA ILE A 107 -8.23 13.44 8.31
C ILE A 107 -7.03 12.67 7.71
N SER A 108 -6.00 12.48 8.54
CA SER A 108 -4.94 11.52 8.26
C SER A 108 -5.09 10.28 9.13
N LEU A 109 -4.74 9.12 8.60
CA LEU A 109 -4.84 7.83 9.30
C LEU A 109 -3.48 7.35 9.84
N ASP A 110 -2.57 8.27 10.09
CA ASP A 110 -1.33 8.04 10.83
C ASP A 110 -1.55 7.84 12.35
N ASN A 111 -2.80 8.06 12.82
CA ASN A 111 -3.22 7.87 14.20
C ASN A 111 -4.64 7.27 14.23
N GLU A 112 -4.75 5.99 14.58
CA GLU A 112 -6.00 5.21 14.60
C GLU A 112 -7.13 5.83 15.46
N MET A 113 -6.79 6.63 16.48
CA MET A 113 -7.79 7.24 17.37
C MET A 113 -8.66 8.29 16.69
N LYS A 114 -8.21 8.90 15.59
CA LYS A 114 -8.97 9.95 14.88
C LYS A 114 -10.16 9.43 14.08
N VAL A 115 -10.20 8.13 13.77
CA VAL A 115 -11.24 7.50 12.94
C VAL A 115 -12.48 7.13 13.74
N ARG A 116 -12.33 6.90 15.04
CA ARG A 116 -13.37 6.38 15.93
C ARG A 116 -14.33 7.49 16.36
N GLY A 117 -15.63 7.36 16.03
CA GLY A 117 -16.68 8.08 16.72
C GLY A 117 -17.61 8.98 15.89
N ARG A 118 -17.28 9.40 14.68
CA ARG A 118 -18.13 10.34 13.92
C ARG A 118 -18.85 9.66 12.76
N LYS A 119 -20.20 9.80 12.72
CA LYS A 119 -21.01 9.45 11.54
C LYS A 119 -20.79 10.50 10.45
N ARG A 120 -20.67 10.04 9.21
CA ARG A 120 -20.52 10.87 8.01
C ARG A 120 -21.51 10.45 6.93
N THR A 121 -21.82 11.37 6.03
CA THR A 121 -22.64 11.06 4.85
C THR A 121 -21.76 10.52 3.72
N HIS A 122 -20.63 11.16 3.47
CA HIS A 122 -19.71 10.84 2.39
C HIS A 122 -18.29 10.66 2.93
N CYS A 123 -17.53 9.77 2.32
CA CYS A 123 -16.12 9.57 2.63
C CYS A 123 -15.33 9.45 1.32
N PHE A 124 -14.28 10.23 1.19
CA PHE A 124 -13.33 10.13 0.09
C PHE A 124 -11.97 9.67 0.62
N LEU A 125 -11.49 8.52 0.12
CA LEU A 125 -10.14 8.02 0.36
C LEU A 125 -9.25 8.39 -0.83
N ASN A 126 -8.41 9.40 -0.65
CA ASN A 126 -7.47 9.83 -1.65
C ASN A 126 -6.19 8.98 -1.59
N GLU A 127 -5.76 8.45 -2.73
CA GLU A 127 -4.71 7.44 -2.88
C GLU A 127 -5.00 6.21 -2.00
N ALA A 128 -6.14 5.59 -2.27
CA ALA A 128 -6.70 4.51 -1.46
C ALA A 128 -5.78 3.29 -1.33
N ASN A 129 -4.84 3.10 -2.24
CA ASN A 129 -3.84 2.05 -2.18
C ASN A 129 -2.81 2.23 -1.02
N GLU A 130 -2.72 3.41 -0.42
CA GLU A 130 -1.89 3.62 0.78
C GLU A 130 -2.53 3.10 2.07
N PHE A 131 -3.85 2.82 2.08
CA PHE A 131 -4.60 2.39 3.26
C PHE A 131 -4.60 0.87 3.42
N TYR A 132 -4.87 0.42 4.65
CA TYR A 132 -5.18 -0.98 4.93
C TYR A 132 -6.68 -1.25 4.75
N LEU A 133 -7.05 -2.49 4.51
CA LEU A 133 -8.47 -2.90 4.43
C LEU A 133 -9.23 -2.53 5.72
N GLU A 134 -8.57 -2.65 6.88
CA GLU A 134 -9.15 -2.28 8.17
C GLU A 134 -9.48 -0.78 8.25
N ASP A 135 -8.63 0.10 7.72
CA ASP A 135 -8.90 1.54 7.62
C ASP A 135 -10.19 1.79 6.83
N PHE A 136 -10.34 1.11 5.67
CA PHE A 136 -11.56 1.18 4.86
C PHE A 136 -12.78 0.68 5.63
N ASN A 137 -12.68 -0.47 6.29
CA ASN A 137 -13.78 -1.06 7.05
C ASN A 137 -14.25 -0.12 8.17
N GLN A 138 -13.33 0.45 8.93
CA GLN A 138 -13.64 1.43 9.99
C GLN A 138 -14.35 2.68 9.46
N LEU A 139 -13.92 3.20 8.33
CA LEU A 139 -14.54 4.36 7.68
C LEU A 139 -15.90 4.02 7.07
N SER A 140 -15.99 2.88 6.40
CA SER A 140 -17.22 2.41 5.73
C SER A 140 -18.37 2.17 6.71
N LEU A 141 -18.10 1.54 7.87
CA LEU A 141 -19.11 1.31 8.91
C LEU A 141 -19.77 2.61 9.43
N ARG A 142 -19.13 3.75 9.24
CA ARG A 142 -19.61 5.06 9.72
C ARG A 142 -20.04 6.00 8.61
N THR A 143 -20.02 5.55 7.36
CA THR A 143 -20.41 6.31 6.18
C THR A 143 -21.79 5.84 5.73
N THR A 144 -22.75 6.76 5.69
CA THR A 144 -24.17 6.41 5.47
C THR A 144 -24.63 6.46 4.02
N GLU A 145 -23.98 7.27 3.17
CA GLU A 145 -24.41 7.46 1.78
C GLU A 145 -23.37 6.94 0.78
N LYS A 146 -22.22 7.57 0.64
CA LYS A 146 -21.27 7.23 -0.43
C LYS A 146 -19.82 7.19 0.02
N MET A 147 -19.09 6.17 -0.44
CA MET A 147 -17.66 6.04 -0.38
C MET A 147 -17.07 6.27 -1.77
N ILE A 148 -16.03 7.11 -1.87
CA ILE A 148 -15.30 7.34 -3.12
C ILE A 148 -13.83 7.03 -2.85
N LEU A 149 -13.21 6.28 -3.73
CA LEU A 149 -11.80 5.91 -3.66
C LEU A 149 -11.12 6.33 -4.94
N ASP A 150 -9.94 6.97 -4.85
CA ASP A 150 -9.07 7.12 -6.01
C ASP A 150 -7.69 6.51 -5.73
N PHE A 151 -7.04 6.02 -6.76
CA PHE A 151 -5.67 5.52 -6.67
C PHE A 151 -5.02 5.32 -8.05
N ASN A 152 -3.69 5.25 -8.05
CA ASN A 152 -2.93 4.76 -9.19
C ASN A 152 -2.70 3.25 -9.02
N PRO A 153 -2.95 2.42 -10.05
CA PRO A 153 -2.98 0.96 -9.93
C PRO A 153 -1.57 0.34 -9.97
N SER A 154 -0.68 0.82 -9.10
CA SER A 154 0.73 0.39 -9.02
C SER A 154 0.93 -1.00 -8.41
N ASP A 155 -0.09 -1.50 -7.70
CA ASP A 155 0.00 -2.76 -6.98
C ASP A 155 -0.63 -3.89 -7.79
N VAL A 156 0.11 -4.99 -7.97
CA VAL A 156 -0.40 -6.19 -8.68
C VAL A 156 -1.47 -6.89 -7.84
N ILE A 157 -1.30 -6.93 -6.52
CA ILE A 157 -2.24 -7.51 -5.57
C ILE A 157 -2.60 -6.44 -4.55
N HIS A 158 -3.90 -6.17 -4.38
CA HIS A 158 -4.38 -5.19 -3.41
C HIS A 158 -5.83 -5.49 -3.00
N TRP A 159 -6.19 -5.21 -1.74
CA TRP A 159 -7.54 -5.42 -1.21
C TRP A 159 -8.63 -4.67 -1.98
N ILE A 160 -8.31 -3.53 -2.60
CA ILE A 160 -9.28 -2.79 -3.43
C ILE A 160 -9.82 -3.70 -4.53
N TYR A 161 -8.96 -4.50 -5.18
CA TYR A 161 -9.38 -5.39 -6.25
C TYR A 161 -10.15 -6.61 -5.75
N SER A 162 -9.67 -7.25 -4.67
CA SER A 162 -10.25 -8.50 -4.16
C SER A 162 -11.51 -8.28 -3.35
N ASP A 163 -11.56 -7.19 -2.55
CA ASP A 163 -12.57 -7.01 -1.52
C ASP A 163 -13.58 -5.89 -1.82
N ILE A 164 -13.24 -4.95 -2.73
CA ILE A 164 -14.10 -3.80 -3.03
C ILE A 164 -14.62 -3.83 -4.46
N CYS A 165 -13.75 -3.95 -5.47
CA CYS A 165 -14.19 -3.92 -6.88
C CYS A 165 -15.07 -5.11 -7.27
N THR A 166 -15.09 -6.17 -6.48
CA THR A 166 -15.94 -7.36 -6.68
C THR A 166 -17.33 -7.24 -6.06
N ARG A 167 -17.64 -6.15 -5.34
CA ARG A 167 -18.91 -5.97 -4.64
C ARG A 167 -19.99 -5.49 -5.58
N ASP A 168 -21.22 -5.94 -5.36
CA ASP A 168 -22.41 -5.52 -6.12
C ASP A 168 -22.78 -4.05 -5.92
N ASP A 169 -22.38 -3.44 -4.78
CA ASP A 169 -22.61 -2.04 -4.46
C ASP A 169 -21.43 -1.12 -4.85
N CYS A 170 -20.54 -1.57 -5.76
CA CYS A 170 -19.36 -0.85 -6.24
C CYS A 170 -19.40 -0.63 -7.75
N ASP A 171 -19.14 0.62 -8.19
CA ASP A 171 -18.78 0.94 -9.56
C ASP A 171 -17.28 1.25 -9.64
N THR A 172 -16.61 0.69 -10.65
CA THR A 172 -15.19 0.93 -10.91
C THR A 172 -15.01 1.56 -12.28
N TYR A 173 -14.32 2.70 -12.30
CA TYR A 173 -13.97 3.44 -13.51
C TYR A 173 -12.46 3.48 -13.69
N ILE A 174 -11.99 3.18 -14.91
CA ILE A 174 -10.58 3.30 -15.28
C ILE A 174 -10.42 4.59 -16.07
N THR A 175 -9.48 5.44 -15.70
CA THR A 175 -9.25 6.74 -16.29
C THR A 175 -7.80 6.93 -16.67
N THR A 176 -7.57 7.67 -17.77
CA THR A 176 -6.26 7.95 -18.33
C THR A 176 -6.01 9.45 -18.37
N PHE A 177 -4.80 9.85 -18.70
CA PHE A 177 -4.48 11.26 -18.95
C PHE A 177 -5.26 11.85 -20.15
N GLU A 178 -5.76 11.01 -21.06
CA GLU A 178 -6.57 11.45 -22.21
C GLU A 178 -7.97 11.91 -21.80
N ASP A 179 -8.47 11.41 -20.66
CA ASP A 179 -9.75 11.81 -20.09
C ASP A 179 -9.69 13.17 -19.38
N ASN A 180 -8.50 13.77 -19.29
CA ASN A 180 -8.29 15.09 -18.68
C ASN A 180 -8.19 16.16 -19.78
N ALA A 181 -9.31 16.83 -20.07
CA ALA A 181 -9.38 17.90 -21.06
C ALA A 181 -8.54 19.14 -20.72
N PHE A 182 -8.14 19.30 -19.46
CA PHE A 182 -7.38 20.44 -18.94
C PHE A 182 -5.89 20.13 -18.72
N LEU A 183 -5.43 18.99 -19.21
CA LEU A 183 -4.03 18.59 -19.04
C LEU A 183 -3.11 19.47 -19.88
N ASP A 184 -2.09 20.05 -19.22
CA ASP A 184 -1.05 20.82 -19.87
C ASP A 184 -0.37 20.02 -21.00
N PRO A 185 -0.23 20.59 -22.21
CA PRO A 185 0.37 19.90 -23.36
C PRO A 185 1.80 19.39 -23.12
N GLU A 186 2.62 20.09 -22.32
CA GLU A 186 3.99 19.65 -22.02
C GLU A 186 3.97 18.45 -21.07
N ILE A 187 3.06 18.43 -20.10
CA ILE A 187 2.87 17.27 -19.23
C ILE A 187 2.39 16.07 -20.04
N LYS A 188 1.47 16.29 -21.00
CA LYS A 188 1.00 15.23 -21.92
C LYS A 188 2.16 14.63 -22.72
N LYS A 189 3.06 15.45 -23.24
CA LYS A 189 4.25 14.99 -23.96
C LYS A 189 5.17 14.14 -23.06
N GLU A 190 5.35 14.54 -21.80
CA GLU A 190 6.20 13.81 -20.86
C GLU A 190 5.60 12.44 -20.51
N ILE A 191 4.28 12.36 -20.36
CA ILE A 191 3.58 11.08 -20.16
C ILE A 191 3.77 10.18 -21.41
N LEU A 192 3.63 10.74 -22.61
CA LEU A 192 3.82 9.97 -23.86
C LEU A 192 5.25 9.43 -24.02
N ARG A 193 6.27 10.15 -23.55
CA ARG A 193 7.66 9.65 -23.56
C ARG A 193 7.85 8.41 -22.69
N MET A 194 7.01 8.23 -21.68
CA MET A 194 7.03 7.04 -20.82
C MET A 194 6.72 5.76 -21.62
N LYS A 195 5.84 5.87 -22.62
CA LYS A 195 5.47 4.75 -23.51
C LYS A 195 6.67 4.11 -24.23
N GLU A 196 7.67 4.92 -24.58
CA GLU A 196 8.86 4.46 -25.32
C GLU A 196 9.96 3.92 -24.40
N ARG A 197 9.95 4.33 -23.11
CA ARG A 197 11.05 4.08 -22.19
C ARG A 197 10.76 2.98 -21.17
N ASP A 198 9.50 2.83 -20.76
CA ASP A 198 9.12 1.95 -19.66
C ASP A 198 7.67 1.48 -19.83
N ALA A 199 7.49 0.31 -20.41
CA ALA A 199 6.18 -0.26 -20.69
C ALA A 199 5.36 -0.54 -19.42
N ASP A 200 5.99 -0.92 -18.31
CA ASP A 200 5.31 -1.18 -17.04
C ASP A 200 4.78 0.13 -16.44
N ARG A 201 5.62 1.18 -16.42
CA ARG A 201 5.18 2.50 -15.97
C ARG A 201 4.12 3.11 -16.89
N TRP A 202 4.23 2.90 -18.19
CA TRP A 202 3.21 3.33 -19.15
C TRP A 202 1.87 2.66 -18.88
N ARG A 203 1.85 1.35 -18.60
CA ARG A 203 0.65 0.60 -18.24
C ARG A 203 -0.06 1.22 -17.04
N VAL A 204 0.68 1.47 -15.96
CA VAL A 204 0.13 1.98 -14.70
C VAL A 204 -0.22 3.47 -14.77
N TYR A 205 0.75 4.29 -15.15
CA TYR A 205 0.64 5.75 -15.03
C TYR A 205 0.12 6.42 -16.31
N GLY A 206 0.25 5.78 -17.47
CA GLY A 206 -0.33 6.23 -18.73
C GLY A 206 -1.74 5.68 -18.92
N LEU A 207 -1.89 4.36 -18.96
CA LEU A 207 -3.16 3.69 -19.27
C LEU A 207 -4.08 3.49 -18.07
N GLY A 208 -3.60 3.71 -16.84
CA GLY A 208 -4.38 3.45 -15.63
C GLY A 208 -4.72 1.97 -15.41
N GLU A 209 -4.02 1.08 -16.09
CA GLU A 209 -4.19 -0.36 -15.97
C GLU A 209 -3.43 -0.90 -14.76
N ARG A 210 -3.95 -1.97 -14.17
CA ARG A 210 -3.31 -2.65 -13.05
C ARG A 210 -1.91 -3.13 -13.45
N ALA A 211 -0.94 -2.91 -12.56
CA ALA A 211 0.40 -3.46 -12.72
C ALA A 211 0.34 -4.99 -12.91
N THR A 212 1.27 -5.52 -13.66
CA THR A 212 1.43 -6.97 -13.85
C THR A 212 2.74 -7.42 -13.23
N PHE A 213 2.83 -8.70 -12.91
CA PHE A 213 4.11 -9.29 -12.50
C PHE A 213 5.16 -9.11 -13.59
N LYS A 214 6.37 -8.79 -13.17
CA LYS A 214 7.47 -8.57 -14.12
C LYS A 214 7.94 -9.87 -14.74
N GLU A 215 8.32 -9.81 -16.00
CA GLU A 215 9.00 -10.92 -16.65
C GLU A 215 10.31 -11.23 -15.90
N GLY A 216 10.60 -12.53 -15.70
CA GLY A 216 11.76 -12.95 -14.92
C GLY A 216 11.58 -12.92 -13.41
N GLN A 217 10.37 -12.83 -12.90
CA GLN A 217 10.08 -12.93 -11.48
C GLN A 217 10.59 -14.26 -10.89
N ILE A 218 11.20 -14.19 -9.71
CA ILE A 218 11.81 -15.36 -9.07
C ILE A 218 10.75 -16.29 -8.51
N PHE A 219 9.75 -15.72 -7.84
CA PHE A 219 8.58 -16.43 -7.34
C PHE A 219 7.34 -15.92 -8.06
N ASP A 220 6.56 -16.81 -8.66
CA ASP A 220 5.41 -16.49 -9.51
C ASP A 220 4.10 -17.13 -9.03
N ASN A 221 4.14 -17.95 -7.99
CA ASN A 221 3.05 -18.81 -7.55
C ASN A 221 2.57 -18.59 -6.12
N TRP A 222 3.00 -17.52 -5.42
CA TRP A 222 2.55 -17.27 -4.07
C TRP A 222 1.06 -16.94 -4.02
N LYS A 223 0.36 -17.45 -3.00
CA LYS A 223 -1.05 -17.18 -2.73
C LYS A 223 -1.15 -16.15 -1.62
N TRP A 224 -1.95 -15.10 -1.83
CA TRP A 224 -2.14 -14.03 -0.86
C TRP A 224 -3.48 -14.21 -0.15
N ILE A 225 -3.43 -14.49 1.16
CA ILE A 225 -4.58 -14.77 2.02
C ILE A 225 -4.60 -13.83 3.22
N ASP A 226 -5.70 -13.77 3.95
CA ASP A 226 -5.74 -13.03 5.20
C ASP A 226 -4.94 -13.73 6.29
N TYR A 227 -4.30 -12.95 7.17
CA TYR A 227 -3.49 -13.53 8.26
C TYR A 227 -4.30 -14.46 9.16
N ASN A 228 -5.60 -14.17 9.34
CA ASN A 228 -6.51 -15.01 10.12
C ASN A 228 -6.77 -16.39 9.50
N GLU A 229 -6.45 -16.57 8.23
CA GLU A 229 -6.54 -17.86 7.52
C GLU A 229 -5.25 -18.69 7.63
N PHE A 230 -4.23 -18.17 8.32
CA PHE A 230 -3.00 -18.91 8.54
C PHE A 230 -3.25 -20.14 9.41
N VAL A 231 -2.44 -21.17 9.16
CA VAL A 231 -2.41 -22.34 10.03
C VAL A 231 -2.05 -21.94 11.47
N ASP A 232 -2.65 -22.60 12.44
CA ASP A 232 -2.41 -22.35 13.86
C ASP A 232 -0.95 -22.56 14.22
N LYS A 233 -0.37 -21.70 15.06
CA LYS A 233 1.02 -21.82 15.53
C LYS A 233 1.27 -23.16 16.22
N ASP A 234 0.35 -23.56 17.10
CA ASP A 234 0.47 -24.82 17.86
C ASP A 234 0.43 -26.08 17.00
N SER A 235 -0.06 -25.97 15.76
CA SER A 235 -0.14 -27.08 14.82
C SER A 235 0.87 -26.99 13.67
N SER A 236 1.86 -26.10 13.79
CA SER A 236 2.86 -25.79 12.76
C SER A 236 4.25 -25.62 13.37
N GLU A 237 5.28 -25.76 12.55
CA GLU A 237 6.62 -25.34 12.92
C GLU A 237 6.74 -23.84 12.62
N VAL A 238 7.29 -23.06 13.56
CA VAL A 238 7.40 -21.60 13.45
C VAL A 238 8.85 -21.18 13.53
N ALA A 239 9.25 -20.25 12.68
CA ALA A 239 10.53 -19.57 12.75
C ALA A 239 10.37 -18.10 12.37
N TYR A 240 11.22 -17.26 12.96
CA TYR A 240 11.26 -15.83 12.67
C TYR A 240 12.55 -15.50 11.95
N GLY A 241 12.46 -14.75 10.86
CA GLY A 241 13.61 -14.25 10.13
C GLY A 241 13.81 -12.77 10.39
N LEU A 242 15.09 -12.36 10.52
CA LEU A 242 15.48 -10.97 10.70
C LEU A 242 16.61 -10.63 9.73
N ASP A 243 16.38 -9.62 8.89
CA ASP A 243 17.38 -8.98 8.06
C ASP A 243 17.60 -7.56 8.54
N TRP A 244 18.88 -7.19 8.83
CA TRP A 244 19.20 -5.88 9.36
C TRP A 244 19.29 -4.83 8.25
N GLY A 245 18.65 -3.70 8.46
CA GLY A 245 18.91 -2.44 7.78
C GLY A 245 19.25 -1.35 8.78
N TYR A 246 19.71 -0.22 8.27
CA TYR A 246 20.01 0.95 9.11
C TYR A 246 19.46 2.24 8.46
N SER A 247 20.33 3.16 8.09
CA SER A 247 19.93 4.51 7.64
C SER A 247 19.22 4.51 6.28
N ASN A 248 19.70 3.73 5.31
CA ASN A 248 19.14 3.70 3.96
C ASN A 248 18.25 2.50 3.71
N ASP A 249 18.56 1.37 4.35
CA ASP A 249 17.86 0.11 4.19
C ASP A 249 16.98 -0.20 5.39
N PRO A 250 15.79 -0.74 5.19
CA PRO A 250 14.90 -1.11 6.29
C PRO A 250 15.35 -2.41 6.97
N THR A 251 15.12 -2.51 8.27
CA THR A 251 15.13 -3.80 8.95
C THR A 251 13.84 -4.54 8.62
N GLY A 252 13.96 -5.77 8.11
CA GLY A 252 12.85 -6.66 7.80
C GLY A 252 12.74 -7.80 8.82
N ILE A 253 11.55 -8.00 9.40
CA ILE A 253 11.24 -9.16 10.26
C ILE A 253 10.00 -9.86 9.72
N VAL A 254 10.09 -11.18 9.57
CA VAL A 254 8.97 -11.99 9.14
C VAL A 254 8.74 -13.17 10.07
N GLU A 255 7.48 -13.54 10.25
CA GLU A 255 7.05 -14.82 10.82
C GLU A 255 6.84 -15.82 9.68
N VAL A 256 7.34 -17.04 9.85
CA VAL A 256 7.12 -18.14 8.93
C VAL A 256 6.58 -19.35 9.66
N ARG A 257 5.45 -19.88 9.21
CA ARG A 257 4.89 -21.13 9.71
C ARG A 257 4.96 -22.19 8.63
N ARG A 258 5.40 -23.39 8.98
CA ARG A 258 5.41 -24.56 8.09
C ARG A 258 4.45 -25.63 8.57
N LYS A 259 3.61 -26.11 7.66
CA LYS A 259 2.79 -27.30 7.87
C LYS A 259 2.78 -28.15 6.60
N ASN A 260 3.36 -29.32 6.66
CA ASN A 260 3.58 -30.21 5.51
C ASN A 260 4.39 -29.49 4.40
N ASP A 261 3.86 -29.43 3.18
CA ASP A 261 4.48 -28.77 2.02
C ASP A 261 3.99 -27.31 1.82
N LYS A 262 3.48 -26.68 2.89
CA LYS A 262 2.98 -25.30 2.87
C LYS A 262 3.79 -24.43 3.78
N LEU A 263 4.14 -23.23 3.28
CA LEU A 263 4.72 -22.14 4.05
C LEU A 263 3.71 -21.00 4.13
N TYR A 264 3.63 -20.38 5.30
CA TYR A 264 2.83 -19.18 5.56
C TYR A 264 3.77 -18.10 6.03
N VAL A 265 3.81 -16.96 5.35
CA VAL A 265 4.72 -15.86 5.67
C VAL A 265 3.97 -14.56 5.95
N HIS A 266 4.33 -13.90 7.06
CA HIS A 266 3.77 -12.63 7.48
C HIS A 266 4.89 -11.65 7.87
N GLU A 267 4.79 -10.42 7.38
CA GLU A 267 5.67 -9.31 7.75
C GLU A 267 5.28 -8.77 9.13
N LEU A 268 6.23 -8.80 10.06
CA LEU A 268 6.05 -8.27 11.42
C LEU A 268 6.59 -6.85 11.56
N LEU A 269 7.70 -6.55 10.88
CA LEU A 269 8.37 -5.25 10.93
C LEU A 269 9.03 -4.94 9.59
N TYR A 270 8.91 -3.69 9.15
CA TYR A 270 9.67 -3.15 8.02
C TYR A 270 9.91 -1.65 8.25
N LYS A 271 11.09 -1.30 8.78
CA LYS A 271 11.34 0.08 9.24
C LYS A 271 12.81 0.45 9.13
N LYS A 272 13.09 1.68 8.72
CA LYS A 272 14.44 2.25 8.63
C LYS A 272 14.86 2.93 9.94
N GLY A 273 16.18 3.05 10.13
CA GLY A 273 16.76 3.86 11.18
C GLY A 273 16.64 3.26 12.60
N LEU A 274 16.42 1.95 12.70
CA LEU A 274 16.34 1.27 13.99
C LEU A 274 17.74 0.88 14.48
N THR A 275 18.00 1.12 15.76
CA THR A 275 19.13 0.51 16.48
C THR A 275 18.78 -0.91 16.90
N ASN A 276 19.78 -1.72 17.30
CA ASN A 276 19.53 -3.07 17.84
C ASN A 276 18.60 -3.03 19.08
N GLN A 277 18.71 -1.98 19.90
CA GLN A 277 17.81 -1.78 21.04
C GLN A 277 16.36 -1.50 20.60
N ASP A 278 16.17 -0.70 19.55
CA ASP A 278 14.83 -0.41 19.02
C ASP A 278 14.21 -1.69 18.43
N ILE A 279 14.98 -2.48 17.68
CA ILE A 279 14.54 -3.75 17.10
C ILE A 279 14.11 -4.71 18.23
N PHE A 280 14.92 -4.83 19.27
CA PHE A 280 14.57 -5.67 20.43
C PHE A 280 13.30 -5.21 21.14
N ASN A 281 13.11 -3.88 21.29
CA ASN A 281 11.90 -3.34 21.88
C ASN A 281 10.66 -3.63 21.03
N GLU A 282 10.76 -3.53 19.69
CA GLU A 282 9.65 -3.90 18.79
C GLU A 282 9.32 -5.41 18.91
N ILE A 283 10.32 -6.29 18.95
CA ILE A 283 10.12 -7.74 19.15
C ILE A 283 9.43 -8.01 20.51
N LYS A 284 9.86 -7.34 21.57
CA LYS A 284 9.25 -7.43 22.89
C LYS A 284 7.82 -6.93 22.94
N ASN A 285 7.52 -5.83 22.23
CA ASN A 285 6.15 -5.32 22.11
C ASN A 285 5.21 -6.31 21.39
N LEU A 286 5.75 -7.17 20.55
CA LEU A 286 5.03 -8.27 19.90
C LEU A 286 4.90 -9.52 20.79
N GLY A 287 5.59 -9.56 21.96
CA GLY A 287 5.61 -10.72 22.87
C GLY A 287 6.39 -11.92 22.29
N LEU A 288 7.44 -11.67 21.52
CA LEU A 288 8.20 -12.68 20.79
C LEU A 288 9.64 -12.82 21.26
N GLU A 289 10.01 -12.27 22.41
CA GLU A 289 11.38 -12.30 22.95
C GLU A 289 11.90 -13.70 23.28
N GLU A 290 11.00 -14.65 23.56
CA GLU A 290 11.32 -16.06 23.85
C GLU A 290 11.41 -16.93 22.59
N GLU A 291 11.05 -16.38 21.42
CA GLU A 291 10.99 -17.10 20.16
C GLU A 291 12.36 -17.15 19.46
N LEU A 292 12.57 -18.18 18.63
CA LEU A 292 13.82 -18.32 17.89
C LEU A 292 13.85 -17.43 16.64
N PHE A 293 14.76 -16.47 16.62
CA PHE A 293 15.04 -15.62 15.46
C PHE A 293 16.25 -16.12 14.68
N ILE A 294 16.11 -16.23 13.36
CA ILE A 294 17.20 -16.49 12.43
C ILE A 294 17.61 -15.17 11.79
N CYS A 295 18.82 -14.76 12.09
CA CYS A 295 19.30 -13.42 11.73
C CYS A 295 20.38 -13.49 10.64
N ASP A 296 20.53 -12.40 9.87
CA ASP A 296 21.60 -12.29 8.93
C ASP A 296 22.97 -12.53 9.57
N SER A 297 23.74 -13.47 9.04
CA SER A 297 25.08 -13.79 9.55
C SER A 297 26.17 -12.81 9.08
N ALA A 298 25.88 -11.88 8.17
CA ALA A 298 26.81 -10.83 7.73
C ALA A 298 27.03 -9.75 8.80
N GLU A 299 26.13 -9.67 9.81
CA GLU A 299 26.13 -8.67 10.89
C GLU A 299 26.46 -9.31 12.28
N PRO A 300 27.68 -9.87 12.49
CA PRO A 300 27.99 -10.61 13.72
C PRO A 300 27.95 -9.74 14.99
N LYS A 301 28.22 -8.43 14.86
CA LYS A 301 28.10 -7.49 16.00
C LYS A 301 26.64 -7.31 16.42
N SER A 302 25.75 -7.07 15.46
CA SER A 302 24.33 -6.92 15.73
C SER A 302 23.74 -8.18 16.33
N LEU A 303 24.15 -9.36 15.83
CA LEU A 303 23.74 -10.65 16.39
C LEU A 303 24.17 -10.82 17.87
N GLU A 304 25.41 -10.44 18.20
CA GLU A 304 25.92 -10.51 19.56
C GLU A 304 25.22 -9.51 20.48
N ASP A 305 24.95 -8.30 20.01
CA ASP A 305 24.20 -7.29 20.75
C ASP A 305 22.77 -7.78 21.05
N MET A 306 22.07 -8.38 20.07
CA MET A 306 20.72 -8.93 20.29
C MET A 306 20.72 -10.05 21.35
N LYS A 307 21.73 -10.93 21.34
CA LYS A 307 21.88 -11.96 22.38
C LYS A 307 22.10 -11.35 23.77
N ARG A 308 22.90 -10.28 23.87
CA ARG A 308 23.11 -9.56 25.15
C ARG A 308 21.86 -8.87 25.65
N LEU A 309 20.97 -8.41 24.74
CA LEU A 309 19.66 -7.88 25.06
C LEU A 309 18.67 -8.96 25.53
N GLY A 310 19.00 -10.24 25.33
CA GLY A 310 18.19 -11.38 25.74
C GLY A 310 17.41 -12.06 24.63
N LEU A 311 17.59 -11.67 23.36
CA LEU A 311 16.89 -12.32 22.26
C LEU A 311 17.47 -13.73 21.99
N TYR A 312 16.57 -14.72 21.88
CA TYR A 312 16.96 -16.05 21.43
C TYR A 312 17.16 -16.04 19.91
N CYS A 313 18.41 -15.92 19.46
CA CYS A 313 18.72 -15.79 18.04
C CYS A 313 19.93 -16.60 17.59
N LYS A 314 19.91 -17.02 16.32
CA LYS A 314 20.95 -17.78 15.64
C LYS A 314 21.32 -17.11 14.30
N PRO A 315 22.58 -17.23 13.84
CA PRO A 315 22.95 -16.77 12.50
C PRO A 315 22.34 -17.65 11.42
N SER A 316 21.97 -17.03 10.30
CA SER A 316 21.58 -17.76 9.09
C SER A 316 22.78 -18.51 8.50
N ILE A 317 22.52 -19.68 7.92
CA ILE A 317 23.56 -20.45 7.22
C ILE A 317 23.83 -19.79 5.88
N LYS A 318 25.04 -19.23 5.70
CA LYS A 318 25.48 -18.61 4.46
C LYS A 318 26.70 -19.36 3.91
N GLY A 319 26.79 -19.45 2.57
CA GLY A 319 27.89 -20.04 1.84
C GLY A 319 27.77 -19.72 0.35
N ALA A 320 28.75 -20.13 -0.44
CA ALA A 320 28.69 -19.96 -1.89
C ALA A 320 27.41 -20.63 -2.44
N GLY A 321 26.56 -19.86 -3.15
CA GLY A 321 25.31 -20.36 -3.70
C GLY A 321 24.14 -20.47 -2.72
N SER A 322 24.28 -20.07 -1.45
CA SER A 322 23.22 -20.18 -0.42
C SER A 322 21.92 -19.47 -0.81
N VAL A 323 22.02 -18.33 -1.50
CA VAL A 323 20.84 -17.58 -1.98
C VAL A 323 20.07 -18.40 -3.01
N MET A 324 20.77 -18.96 -4.01
CA MET A 324 20.14 -19.79 -5.06
C MET A 324 19.53 -21.05 -4.49
N ASN A 325 20.25 -21.72 -3.60
CA ASN A 325 19.75 -22.89 -2.90
C ASN A 325 18.51 -22.57 -2.06
N GLY A 326 18.50 -21.45 -1.34
CA GLY A 326 17.35 -21.01 -0.56
C GLY A 326 16.12 -20.71 -1.43
N ILE A 327 16.31 -20.07 -2.59
CA ILE A 327 15.23 -19.87 -3.58
C ILE A 327 14.69 -21.21 -4.05
N GLN A 328 15.57 -22.18 -4.36
CA GLN A 328 15.15 -23.50 -4.82
C GLN A 328 14.35 -24.24 -3.75
N ILE A 329 14.79 -24.21 -2.49
CA ILE A 329 14.07 -24.81 -1.36
C ILE A 329 12.67 -24.17 -1.21
N ILE A 330 12.57 -22.83 -1.27
CA ILE A 330 11.27 -22.16 -1.16
C ILE A 330 10.33 -22.54 -2.29
N LYS A 331 10.84 -22.74 -3.51
CA LYS A 331 10.04 -23.17 -4.68
C LYS A 331 9.46 -24.58 -4.56
N GLU A 332 9.96 -25.39 -3.65
CA GLU A 332 9.40 -26.73 -3.38
C GLU A 332 8.12 -26.69 -2.54
N TYR A 333 7.78 -25.51 -2.00
CA TYR A 333 6.60 -25.33 -1.15
C TYR A 333 5.50 -24.52 -1.84
N ASP A 334 4.26 -24.79 -1.45
CA ASP A 334 3.14 -23.88 -1.66
C ASP A 334 3.24 -22.72 -0.66
N VAL A 335 3.50 -21.50 -1.13
CA VAL A 335 3.68 -20.33 -0.27
C VAL A 335 2.38 -19.53 -0.17
N PHE A 336 1.94 -19.29 1.05
CA PHE A 336 0.81 -18.45 1.42
C PHE A 336 1.33 -17.20 2.16
N ALA A 337 1.22 -16.05 1.55
CA ALA A 337 1.66 -14.78 2.13
C ALA A 337 0.47 -13.96 2.63
N SER A 338 0.67 -13.22 3.71
CA SER A 338 -0.36 -12.37 4.27
C SER A 338 -0.61 -11.13 3.41
N LYS A 339 -1.87 -10.84 3.07
CA LYS A 339 -2.31 -9.60 2.41
C LYS A 339 -1.94 -8.33 3.21
N GLN A 340 -1.76 -8.45 4.52
CA GLN A 340 -1.35 -7.37 5.41
C GLN A 340 0.14 -7.02 5.27
N SER A 341 0.95 -7.90 4.68
CA SER A 341 2.41 -7.74 4.49
C SER A 341 2.74 -6.89 3.27
N LYS A 342 2.55 -5.57 3.37
CA LYS A 342 2.66 -4.65 2.22
C LYS A 342 4.07 -4.58 1.64
N ASN A 343 5.09 -4.51 2.49
CA ASN A 343 6.46 -4.38 2.02
C ASN A 343 6.97 -5.72 1.45
N LEU A 344 6.63 -6.85 2.08
CA LEU A 344 6.91 -8.17 1.54
C LEU A 344 6.24 -8.36 0.16
N LEU A 345 4.99 -7.88 -0.02
CA LEU A 345 4.32 -7.89 -1.32
C LEU A 345 5.05 -7.03 -2.35
N GLN A 346 5.49 -5.84 -1.96
CA GLN A 346 6.26 -4.97 -2.82
C GLN A 346 7.58 -5.63 -3.23
N GLU A 347 8.33 -6.17 -2.28
CA GLU A 347 9.56 -6.91 -2.57
C GLU A 347 9.30 -8.11 -3.49
N TYR A 348 8.25 -8.91 -3.22
CA TYR A 348 7.85 -10.02 -4.07
C TYR A 348 7.66 -9.61 -5.54
N GLN A 349 7.05 -8.47 -5.80
CA GLN A 349 6.83 -7.94 -7.15
C GLN A 349 8.12 -7.54 -7.87
N TYR A 350 9.14 -7.13 -7.10
CA TYR A 350 10.42 -6.65 -7.63
C TYR A 350 11.57 -7.66 -7.45
N TYR A 351 11.31 -8.83 -6.88
CA TYR A 351 12.28 -9.90 -6.71
C TYR A 351 12.42 -10.69 -8.01
N ILE A 352 13.27 -10.19 -8.89
CA ILE A 352 13.41 -10.65 -10.28
C ILE A 352 14.84 -11.05 -10.61
N TRP A 353 14.98 -11.93 -11.58
CA TRP A 353 16.29 -12.25 -12.15
C TRP A 353 16.87 -11.06 -12.92
N GLN A 354 18.17 -10.92 -12.92
CA GLN A 354 18.88 -9.95 -13.75
C GLN A 354 18.84 -10.41 -15.21
N SER A 355 18.68 -9.48 -16.15
CA SER A 355 18.84 -9.75 -17.58
C SER A 355 20.21 -9.31 -18.07
N ASN A 356 20.78 -10.02 -19.04
CA ASN A 356 21.99 -9.61 -19.75
C ASN A 356 21.65 -8.50 -20.79
N LYS A 357 22.68 -8.02 -21.52
CA LYS A 357 22.50 -6.96 -22.53
C LYS A 357 21.60 -7.39 -23.71
N ASP A 358 21.43 -8.68 -23.92
CA ASP A 358 20.61 -9.25 -24.99
C ASP A 358 19.18 -9.55 -24.52
N GLY A 359 18.83 -9.17 -23.29
CA GLY A 359 17.52 -9.39 -22.71
C GLY A 359 17.30 -10.78 -22.07
N ASN A 360 18.28 -11.69 -22.16
CA ASN A 360 18.15 -13.01 -21.60
C ASN A 360 18.36 -13.01 -20.08
N THR A 361 17.51 -13.72 -19.36
CA THR A 361 17.59 -13.89 -17.91
C THR A 361 18.87 -14.65 -17.52
N ILE A 362 19.58 -14.13 -16.53
CA ILE A 362 20.73 -14.79 -15.91
C ILE A 362 20.40 -15.16 -14.46
N ASN A 363 21.03 -16.24 -13.96
CA ASN A 363 20.83 -16.73 -12.59
C ASN A 363 21.48 -15.84 -11.54
N LYS A 364 21.12 -14.56 -11.53
CA LYS A 364 21.53 -13.56 -10.55
C LYS A 364 20.35 -12.67 -10.23
N ILE A 365 20.12 -12.42 -8.95
CA ILE A 365 19.04 -11.53 -8.50
C ILE A 365 19.40 -10.09 -8.92
N LYS A 366 18.41 -9.38 -9.43
CA LYS A 366 18.57 -7.94 -9.71
C LYS A 366 18.63 -7.18 -8.38
N GLN A 367 19.78 -6.60 -8.10
CA GLN A 367 19.93 -5.76 -6.91
C GLN A 367 19.19 -4.44 -7.09
N ASN A 368 18.19 -4.21 -6.28
CA ASN A 368 17.38 -2.99 -6.25
C ASN A 368 17.13 -2.48 -4.84
N GLY A 369 17.74 -3.10 -3.81
CA GLY A 369 17.57 -2.75 -2.40
C GLY A 369 16.15 -3.05 -1.86
N MET A 370 15.45 -4.01 -2.47
CA MET A 370 14.08 -4.40 -2.11
C MET A 370 14.02 -5.91 -1.92
N ASP A 371 14.77 -6.43 -0.94
CA ASP A 371 14.92 -7.86 -0.69
C ASP A 371 15.02 -8.22 0.81
N HIS A 372 14.79 -7.28 1.71
CA HIS A 372 14.96 -7.46 3.16
C HIS A 372 14.00 -8.48 3.77
N CYS A 373 12.70 -8.39 3.48
CA CYS A 373 11.73 -9.40 3.90
C CYS A 373 11.94 -10.72 3.16
N GLN A 374 12.34 -10.69 1.88
CA GLN A 374 12.67 -11.89 1.11
C GLN A 374 13.88 -12.61 1.70
N ASP A 375 14.91 -11.86 2.11
CA ASP A 375 16.09 -12.40 2.76
C ASP A 375 15.77 -12.94 4.15
N ALA A 376 15.03 -12.20 4.97
CA ALA A 376 14.53 -12.66 6.26
C ALA A 376 13.69 -13.95 6.12
N PHE A 377 12.79 -14.02 5.11
CA PHE A 377 12.02 -15.22 4.80
C PHE A 377 12.91 -16.40 4.44
N ARG A 378 13.90 -16.18 3.59
CA ARG A 378 14.85 -17.20 3.21
C ARG A 378 15.67 -17.72 4.42
N TYR A 379 16.10 -16.83 5.33
CA TYR A 379 16.80 -17.26 6.55
C TYR A 379 15.91 -18.13 7.44
N ALA A 380 14.67 -17.72 7.69
CA ALA A 380 13.71 -18.50 8.48
C ALA A 380 13.49 -19.90 7.88
N VAL A 381 13.29 -19.99 6.56
CA VAL A 381 13.05 -21.28 5.89
C VAL A 381 14.28 -22.17 5.87
N THR A 382 15.43 -21.64 5.46
CA THR A 382 16.63 -22.46 5.20
C THR A 382 17.40 -22.83 6.45
N THR A 383 17.24 -22.07 7.53
CA THR A 383 17.95 -22.31 8.79
C THR A 383 17.00 -22.64 9.93
N GLY A 384 15.89 -21.90 10.04
CA GLY A 384 14.94 -22.08 11.15
C GLY A 384 14.05 -23.30 10.98
N LEU A 385 13.55 -23.52 9.76
CA LEU A 385 12.67 -24.63 9.40
C LEU A 385 13.40 -25.73 8.61
N ALA A 386 14.75 -25.73 8.61
CA ALA A 386 15.50 -26.79 7.95
C ALA A 386 15.04 -28.15 8.47
N ARG A 387 14.63 -29.05 7.57
CA ARG A 387 14.45 -30.46 7.96
C ARG A 387 15.83 -30.97 8.38
N ASP A 388 15.90 -31.71 9.50
CA ASP A 388 17.09 -32.48 9.85
C ASP A 388 17.34 -33.55 8.78
N THR A 389 17.74 -33.11 7.61
CA THR A 389 18.39 -34.00 6.65
C THR A 389 19.80 -34.19 7.19
N ASN A 390 20.06 -35.37 7.73
CA ASN A 390 21.40 -35.90 7.92
C ASN A 390 22.15 -35.96 6.55
N LEU A 391 22.42 -34.84 5.97
CA LEU A 391 23.40 -34.68 4.90
C LEU A 391 24.77 -34.62 5.58
N ILE A 392 25.32 -35.80 5.85
CA ILE A 392 26.75 -35.98 6.03
C ILE A 392 27.38 -35.48 4.71
N ILE A 393 27.89 -34.26 4.73
CA ILE A 393 28.80 -33.80 3.69
C ILE A 393 30.13 -34.51 4.01
N VAL A 394 30.43 -35.54 3.24
CA VAL A 394 31.75 -36.18 3.20
C VAL A 394 32.68 -35.36 2.31
#